data_a1c7454f2af0d82ab6933fd6df0ca9a8
#
_entry.id   a1c7454f2af0d82ab6933fd6df0ca9a8
#
_cell.length_a   1.000
_cell.length_b   1.000
_cell.length_c   1.000
_cell.angle_alpha   90.00
_cell.angle_beta   90.00
_cell.angle_gamma   90.00
#
_symmetry.space_group_name_H-M   'P 1'
#
loop_
_entity.id
_entity.type
_entity.pdbx_description
1 polymer ?
#
loop_
_entity_poly.entity_id
_entity_poly.type
_entity_poly.pdbx_seq_one_letter_code
_entity_poly.pdbx_strand_id
1 'polypeptide(L)'
;MIKENFIKLYENSFRENWDLPCYTNYGEPESYTYGEVAEEIAKLHLLFKHCSLRRGDKIAVIGKNNARWCIAYMATITYGAIIVPILQDFNPNDVHHIVNHSESVFLFTSDTIWENLEEERLTGIRAVFSLTDFRCLHQRDGETVQKFLKHIDQYMTDTYPKGFRKEDVLYTTLSTIR
;
A
#
# COMPACT_ATOMS: atom_id res chain seq x y z
N MET A 1 -32.38 -3.06 -4.03
CA MET A 1 -31.15 -3.11 -4.84
C MET A 1 -29.96 -2.99 -3.88
N ILE A 2 -29.29 -4.10 -3.57
CA ILE A 2 -28.11 -4.10 -2.71
C ILE A 2 -27.03 -3.38 -3.53
N LYS A 3 -26.64 -2.18 -3.12
CA LYS A 3 -25.43 -1.54 -3.64
C LYS A 3 -24.24 -2.29 -3.02
N GLU A 4 -23.84 -3.37 -3.65
CA GLU A 4 -22.62 -4.07 -3.26
C GLU A 4 -21.43 -3.12 -3.45
N ASN A 5 -20.87 -2.69 -2.34
CA ASN A 5 -19.66 -1.91 -2.33
C ASN A 5 -18.50 -2.86 -2.02
N PHE A 6 -17.64 -3.09 -2.99
CA PHE A 6 -16.48 -3.97 -2.89
C PHE A 6 -15.60 -3.67 -1.65
N ILE A 7 -15.38 -2.38 -1.37
CA ILE A 7 -14.61 -1.96 -0.18
C ILE A 7 -15.32 -2.37 1.12
N LYS A 8 -16.65 -2.27 1.15
CA LYS A 8 -17.43 -2.68 2.32
C LYS A 8 -17.43 -4.20 2.52
N LEU A 9 -17.40 -4.97 1.45
CA LEU A 9 -17.25 -6.43 1.54
C LEU A 9 -15.90 -6.80 2.16
N TYR A 10 -14.81 -6.14 1.76
CA TYR A 10 -13.51 -6.34 2.39
C TYR A 10 -13.52 -5.94 3.86
N GLU A 11 -14.06 -4.77 4.21
CA GLU A 11 -14.16 -4.33 5.60
C GLU A 11 -14.86 -5.39 6.47
N ASN A 12 -16.00 -5.91 6.01
CA ASN A 12 -16.74 -6.95 6.73
C ASN A 12 -15.92 -8.24 6.83
N SER A 13 -15.31 -8.70 5.71
CA SER A 13 -14.51 -9.91 5.69
C SER A 13 -13.33 -9.83 6.66
N PHE A 14 -12.62 -8.69 6.73
CA PHE A 14 -11.51 -8.51 7.67
C PHE A 14 -11.97 -8.55 9.13
N ARG A 15 -13.12 -7.96 9.44
CA ARG A 15 -13.68 -7.97 10.80
C ARG A 15 -14.16 -9.35 11.25
N GLU A 16 -14.80 -10.08 10.34
CA GLU A 16 -15.43 -11.38 10.63
C GLU A 16 -14.38 -12.50 10.76
N ASN A 17 -13.28 -12.41 10.01
CA ASN A 17 -12.26 -13.46 9.91
C ASN A 17 -10.94 -13.08 10.60
N TRP A 18 -10.95 -12.16 11.55
CA TRP A 18 -9.79 -11.51 12.16
C TRP A 18 -8.60 -12.41 12.47
N ASP A 19 -8.85 -13.56 13.10
CA ASP A 19 -7.83 -14.52 13.54
C ASP A 19 -7.53 -15.62 12.52
N LEU A 20 -8.24 -15.64 11.37
CA LEU A 20 -8.04 -16.65 10.33
C LEU A 20 -6.85 -16.30 9.43
N PRO A 21 -6.18 -17.32 8.84
CA PRO A 21 -5.16 -17.09 7.82
C PRO A 21 -5.74 -16.33 6.61
N CYS A 22 -5.03 -15.30 6.15
CA CYS A 22 -5.40 -14.46 5.00
C CYS A 22 -4.45 -14.66 3.83
N TYR A 23 -3.16 -14.42 4.03
CA TYR A 23 -2.14 -14.57 3.01
C TYR A 23 -1.00 -15.45 3.50
N THR A 24 -0.53 -16.31 2.62
CA THR A 24 0.68 -17.14 2.84
C THR A 24 1.53 -17.09 1.57
N ASN A 25 2.81 -16.79 1.72
CA ASN A 25 3.74 -16.81 0.61
C ASN A 25 4.13 -18.26 0.29
N TYR A 26 4.02 -18.64 -0.98
CA TYR A 26 4.40 -19.99 -1.41
C TYR A 26 5.90 -20.24 -1.21
N GLY A 27 6.21 -21.32 -0.46
CA GLY A 27 7.60 -21.70 -0.17
C GLY A 27 8.30 -20.88 0.90
N GLU A 28 7.62 -19.97 1.58
CA GLU A 28 8.14 -19.15 2.67
C GLU A 28 7.34 -19.40 3.96
N PRO A 29 7.95 -19.24 5.15
CA PRO A 29 7.24 -19.41 6.42
C PRO A 29 6.29 -18.24 6.72
N GLU A 30 6.36 -17.13 5.96
CA GLU A 30 5.60 -15.93 6.21
C GLU A 30 4.11 -16.15 5.89
N SER A 31 3.29 -15.93 6.89
CA SER A 31 1.84 -16.04 6.83
C SER A 31 1.22 -14.89 7.61
N TYR A 32 0.13 -14.35 7.12
CA TYR A 32 -0.62 -13.26 7.75
C TYR A 32 -2.06 -13.68 8.03
N THR A 33 -2.56 -13.36 9.22
CA THR A 33 -3.98 -13.37 9.51
C THR A 33 -4.69 -12.16 8.89
N TYR A 34 -6.02 -12.17 8.85
CA TYR A 34 -6.79 -11.00 8.42
C TYR A 34 -6.51 -9.78 9.31
N GLY A 35 -6.34 -9.98 10.61
CA GLY A 35 -6.00 -8.91 11.55
C GLY A 35 -4.64 -8.28 11.26
N GLU A 36 -3.61 -9.09 11.04
CA GLU A 36 -2.26 -8.60 10.68
C GLU A 36 -2.26 -7.86 9.34
N VAL A 37 -2.98 -8.37 8.33
CA VAL A 37 -3.14 -7.66 7.05
C VAL A 37 -3.85 -6.31 7.26
N ALA A 38 -4.90 -6.28 8.07
CA ALA A 38 -5.62 -5.03 8.37
C ALA A 38 -4.74 -4.01 9.09
N GLU A 39 -3.86 -4.46 10.00
CA GLU A 39 -2.90 -3.61 10.68
C GLU A 39 -1.85 -3.03 9.71
N GLU A 40 -1.29 -3.85 8.82
CA GLU A 40 -0.37 -3.38 7.79
C GLU A 40 -1.05 -2.37 6.83
N ILE A 41 -2.30 -2.60 6.46
CA ILE A 41 -3.10 -1.63 5.70
C ILE A 41 -3.23 -0.31 6.47
N ALA A 42 -3.51 -0.36 7.77
CA ALA A 42 -3.63 0.83 8.61
C ALA A 42 -2.30 1.61 8.69
N LYS A 43 -1.16 0.93 8.81
CA LYS A 43 0.17 1.55 8.74
C LYS A 43 0.39 2.27 7.40
N LEU A 44 0.05 1.64 6.29
CA LEU A 44 0.14 2.27 4.97
C LEU A 44 -0.83 3.45 4.83
N HIS A 45 -2.03 3.39 5.40
CA HIS A 45 -2.95 4.53 5.42
C HIS A 45 -2.38 5.73 6.20
N LEU A 46 -1.72 5.48 7.34
CA LEU A 46 -1.03 6.53 8.09
C LEU A 46 0.11 7.14 7.26
N LEU A 47 0.90 6.32 6.57
CA LEU A 47 1.94 6.76 5.66
C LEU A 47 1.35 7.63 4.52
N PHE A 48 0.30 7.17 3.87
CA PHE A 48 -0.37 7.91 2.78
C PHE A 48 -0.89 9.27 3.25
N LYS A 49 -1.50 9.30 4.43
CA LYS A 49 -1.95 10.54 5.06
C LYS A 49 -0.79 11.47 5.39
N HIS A 50 0.29 10.94 5.98
CA HIS A 50 1.51 11.72 6.28
C HIS A 50 2.10 12.35 5.03
N CYS A 51 2.14 11.59 3.92
CA CYS A 51 2.61 12.07 2.62
C CYS A 51 1.57 12.93 1.86
N SER A 52 0.47 13.31 2.51
CA SER A 52 -0.61 14.10 1.88
C SER A 52 -1.11 13.49 0.56
N LEU A 53 -1.22 12.16 0.52
CA LEU A 53 -1.83 11.47 -0.61
C LEU A 53 -3.32 11.83 -0.67
N ARG A 54 -3.80 12.15 -1.86
CA ARG A 54 -5.20 12.52 -2.09
C ARG A 54 -5.97 11.36 -2.67
N ARG A 55 -7.26 11.38 -2.45
CA ARG A 55 -8.18 10.49 -3.15
C ARG A 55 -8.04 10.66 -4.66
N GLY A 56 -7.94 9.54 -5.39
CA GLY A 56 -7.74 9.54 -6.83
C GLY A 56 -6.29 9.69 -7.29
N ASP A 57 -5.35 9.97 -6.37
CA ASP A 57 -3.93 9.82 -6.68
C ASP A 57 -3.63 8.38 -7.09
N LYS A 58 -2.68 8.19 -7.99
CA LYS A 58 -2.35 6.87 -8.51
C LYS A 58 -1.10 6.33 -7.80
N ILE A 59 -1.16 5.05 -7.47
CA ILE A 59 -0.05 4.29 -6.89
C ILE A 59 0.25 3.11 -7.82
N ALA A 60 1.46 3.07 -8.35
CA ALA A 60 1.93 1.95 -9.14
C ALA A 60 2.45 0.82 -8.23
N VAL A 61 2.24 -0.42 -8.65
CA VAL A 61 2.80 -1.59 -7.99
C VAL A 61 3.35 -2.57 -9.02
N ILE A 62 4.61 -2.98 -8.83
CA ILE A 62 5.29 -3.93 -9.71
C ILE A 62 6.16 -4.89 -8.88
N GLY A 63 5.98 -6.19 -9.08
CA GLY A 63 6.74 -7.23 -8.39
C GLY A 63 6.04 -8.57 -8.44
N LYS A 64 6.65 -9.58 -7.81
CA LYS A 64 6.02 -10.89 -7.66
C LYS A 64 4.77 -10.77 -6.78
N ASN A 65 3.76 -11.55 -7.13
CA ASN A 65 2.57 -11.71 -6.31
C ASN A 65 2.95 -12.39 -4.98
N ASN A 66 2.97 -11.60 -3.93
CA ASN A 66 3.20 -12.03 -2.55
C ASN A 66 2.22 -11.30 -1.61
N ALA A 67 2.26 -11.62 -0.32
CA ALA A 67 1.37 -11.00 0.67
C ALA A 67 1.49 -9.47 0.66
N ARG A 68 2.70 -8.91 0.61
CA ARG A 68 2.92 -7.46 0.62
C ARG A 68 2.44 -6.76 -0.64
N TRP A 69 2.53 -7.43 -1.79
CA TRP A 69 1.90 -6.92 -3.02
C TRP A 69 0.38 -6.78 -2.84
N CYS A 70 -0.26 -7.81 -2.26
CA CYS A 70 -1.69 -7.78 -1.97
C CYS A 70 -2.04 -6.71 -0.92
N ILE A 71 -1.21 -6.55 0.12
CA ILE A 71 -1.39 -5.51 1.15
C ILE A 71 -1.28 -4.11 0.54
N ALA A 72 -0.28 -3.84 -0.29
CA ALA A 72 -0.13 -2.56 -0.99
C ALA A 72 -1.32 -2.26 -1.91
N TYR A 73 -1.79 -3.29 -2.64
CA TYR A 73 -2.99 -3.19 -3.48
C TYR A 73 -4.22 -2.82 -2.62
N MET A 74 -4.47 -3.58 -1.55
CA MET A 74 -5.61 -3.37 -0.66
C MET A 74 -5.55 -2.00 0.04
N ALA A 75 -4.37 -1.62 0.56
CA ALA A 75 -4.17 -0.31 1.16
C ALA A 75 -4.50 0.83 0.19
N THR A 76 -4.08 0.70 -1.06
CA THR A 76 -4.35 1.69 -2.10
C THR A 76 -5.85 1.87 -2.34
N ILE A 77 -6.57 0.79 -2.62
CA ILE A 77 -8.00 0.88 -2.98
C ILE A 77 -8.88 1.25 -1.77
N THR A 78 -8.51 0.79 -0.57
CA THR A 78 -9.26 1.09 0.66
C THR A 78 -8.99 2.51 1.18
N TYR A 79 -7.88 3.14 0.79
CA TYR A 79 -7.61 4.56 1.02
C TYR A 79 -8.41 5.47 0.07
N GLY A 80 -8.85 4.94 -1.07
CA GLY A 80 -9.53 5.69 -2.12
C GLY A 80 -8.57 6.24 -3.19
N ALA A 81 -7.34 5.75 -3.22
CA ALA A 81 -6.39 5.96 -4.31
C ALA A 81 -6.66 4.98 -5.46
N ILE A 82 -6.03 5.20 -6.59
CA ILE A 82 -6.15 4.36 -7.79
C ILE A 82 -4.90 3.50 -7.90
N ILE A 83 -5.10 2.19 -7.94
CA ILE A 83 -4.00 1.24 -8.15
C ILE A 83 -3.66 1.10 -9.63
N VAL A 84 -2.36 1.08 -9.94
CA VAL A 84 -1.80 0.84 -11.27
C VAL A 84 -0.89 -0.39 -11.19
N PRO A 85 -1.45 -1.61 -11.34
CA PRO A 85 -0.65 -2.82 -11.31
C PRO A 85 0.12 -2.97 -12.62
N ILE A 86 1.42 -3.25 -12.51
CA ILE A 86 2.34 -3.44 -13.63
C ILE A 86 2.88 -4.87 -13.58
N LEU A 87 2.93 -5.57 -14.72
CA LEU A 87 3.48 -6.90 -14.77
C LEU A 87 4.99 -6.87 -14.48
N GLN A 88 5.45 -7.81 -13.65
CA GLN A 88 6.85 -7.86 -13.19
C GLN A 88 7.86 -8.06 -14.32
N ASP A 89 7.43 -8.66 -15.44
CA ASP A 89 8.29 -9.01 -16.58
C ASP A 89 8.40 -7.88 -17.63
N PHE A 90 7.79 -6.72 -17.36
CA PHE A 90 7.97 -5.57 -18.23
C PHE A 90 9.39 -5.03 -18.14
N ASN A 91 9.93 -4.63 -19.29
CA ASN A 91 11.25 -4.02 -19.34
C ASN A 91 11.24 -2.61 -18.68
N PRO A 92 12.39 -2.09 -18.23
CA PRO A 92 12.47 -0.80 -17.55
C PRO A 92 11.86 0.37 -18.32
N ASN A 93 11.98 0.39 -19.68
CA ASN A 93 11.40 1.48 -20.47
C ASN A 93 9.88 1.47 -20.43
N ASP A 94 9.26 0.28 -20.49
CA ASP A 94 7.81 0.16 -20.39
C ASP A 94 7.33 0.55 -18.99
N VAL A 95 8.08 0.17 -17.94
CA VAL A 95 7.76 0.56 -16.56
C VAL A 95 7.79 2.08 -16.41
N HIS A 96 8.86 2.75 -16.88
CA HIS A 96 8.96 4.21 -16.87
C HIS A 96 7.78 4.86 -17.61
N HIS A 97 7.45 4.32 -18.80
CA HIS A 97 6.32 4.82 -19.59
C HIS A 97 4.99 4.70 -18.82
N ILE A 98 4.68 3.52 -18.28
CA ILE A 98 3.41 3.27 -17.57
C ILE A 98 3.30 4.15 -16.33
N VAL A 99 4.37 4.22 -15.51
CA VAL A 99 4.38 5.02 -14.28
C VAL A 99 4.16 6.50 -14.59
N ASN A 100 4.85 7.04 -15.60
CA ASN A 100 4.70 8.45 -15.98
C ASN A 100 3.36 8.72 -16.66
N HIS A 101 2.92 7.86 -17.57
CA HIS A 101 1.64 8.00 -18.28
C HIS A 101 0.44 7.93 -17.34
N SER A 102 0.50 7.04 -16.33
CA SER A 102 -0.53 6.96 -15.31
C SER A 102 -0.51 8.14 -14.34
N GLU A 103 0.55 8.96 -14.34
CA GLU A 103 0.79 10.01 -13.35
C GLU A 103 0.84 9.46 -11.91
N SER A 104 1.43 8.26 -11.74
CA SER A 104 1.58 7.67 -10.42
C SER A 104 2.49 8.51 -9.53
N VAL A 105 2.09 8.72 -8.29
CA VAL A 105 2.84 9.52 -7.30
C VAL A 105 3.66 8.67 -6.35
N PHE A 106 3.29 7.41 -6.17
CA PHE A 106 4.06 6.40 -5.44
C PHE A 106 4.27 5.15 -6.29
N LEU A 107 5.35 4.46 -6.01
CA LEU A 107 5.68 3.17 -6.60
C LEU A 107 6.01 2.18 -5.49
N PHE A 108 5.32 1.04 -5.44
CA PHE A 108 5.73 -0.14 -4.69
C PHE A 108 6.41 -1.12 -5.64
N THR A 109 7.63 -1.54 -5.31
CA THR A 109 8.41 -2.41 -6.21
C THR A 109 9.31 -3.37 -5.44
N SER A 110 9.74 -4.47 -6.08
CA SER A 110 10.84 -5.26 -5.52
C SER A 110 12.17 -4.52 -5.67
N ASP A 111 13.11 -4.80 -4.75
CA ASP A 111 14.43 -4.16 -4.76
C ASP A 111 15.16 -4.40 -6.07
N THR A 112 15.11 -5.64 -6.59
CA THR A 112 15.75 -6.02 -7.85
C THR A 112 15.18 -5.29 -9.07
N ILE A 113 13.89 -4.98 -9.08
CA ILE A 113 13.29 -4.17 -10.16
C ILE A 113 13.75 -2.73 -10.00
N TRP A 114 13.74 -2.18 -8.77
CA TRP A 114 14.18 -0.82 -8.50
C TRP A 114 15.62 -0.55 -8.96
N GLU A 115 16.54 -1.47 -8.69
CA GLU A 115 17.95 -1.39 -9.11
C GLU A 115 18.13 -1.27 -10.64
N ASN A 116 17.15 -1.68 -11.43
CA ASN A 116 17.16 -1.59 -12.88
C ASN A 116 16.38 -0.39 -13.46
N LEU A 117 15.74 0.42 -12.59
CA LEU A 117 15.03 1.62 -13.02
C LEU A 117 15.92 2.86 -12.89
N GLU A 118 15.76 3.77 -13.82
CA GLU A 118 16.42 5.08 -13.82
C GLU A 118 15.53 6.09 -13.09
N GLU A 119 15.94 6.49 -11.90
CA GLU A 119 15.19 7.40 -11.01
C GLU A 119 14.81 8.71 -11.71
N GLU A 120 15.73 9.29 -12.46
CA GLU A 120 15.55 10.58 -13.15
C GLU A 120 14.44 10.53 -14.20
N ARG A 121 14.09 9.34 -14.67
CA ARG A 121 13.02 9.12 -15.64
C ARG A 121 11.64 8.98 -15.02
N LEU A 122 11.54 8.87 -13.71
CA LEU A 122 10.29 8.77 -12.95
C LEU A 122 9.81 10.15 -12.47
N THR A 123 9.40 11.00 -13.40
CA THR A 123 9.21 12.44 -13.19
C THR A 123 8.11 12.81 -12.18
N GLY A 124 7.08 11.97 -12.03
CA GLY A 124 5.94 12.20 -11.13
C GLY A 124 6.05 11.53 -9.77
N ILE A 125 6.97 10.58 -9.60
CA ILE A 125 7.11 9.81 -8.37
C ILE A 125 7.65 10.70 -7.23
N ARG A 126 6.97 10.63 -6.08
CA ARG A 126 7.37 11.32 -4.84
C ARG A 126 8.11 10.39 -3.89
N ALA A 127 7.72 9.10 -3.85
CA ALA A 127 8.41 8.09 -3.06
C ALA A 127 8.26 6.69 -3.67
N VAL A 128 9.25 5.84 -3.40
CA VAL A 128 9.32 4.44 -3.80
C VAL A 128 9.49 3.57 -2.57
N PHE A 129 8.71 2.49 -2.48
CA PHE A 129 8.68 1.57 -1.35
C PHE A 129 9.01 0.15 -1.78
N SER A 130 9.78 -0.56 -0.96
CA SER A 130 10.07 -1.98 -1.18
C SER A 130 8.86 -2.85 -0.88
N LEU A 131 8.60 -3.85 -1.74
CA LEU A 131 7.66 -4.94 -1.45
C LEU A 131 8.26 -6.02 -0.53
N THR A 132 9.51 -5.85 -0.07
CA THR A 132 10.14 -6.77 0.88
C THR A 132 9.73 -6.45 2.32
N ASP A 133 9.64 -5.16 2.69
CA ASP A 133 9.40 -4.71 4.06
C ASP A 133 8.74 -3.33 4.17
N PHE A 134 8.27 -2.78 3.07
CA PHE A 134 7.70 -1.44 2.94
C PHE A 134 8.66 -0.28 3.29
N ARG A 135 9.99 -0.54 3.42
CA ARG A 135 10.95 0.55 3.60
C ARG A 135 10.95 1.49 2.40
N CYS A 136 11.33 2.73 2.64
CA CYS A 136 11.51 3.72 1.59
C CYS A 136 12.82 3.44 0.83
N LEU A 137 12.71 3.18 -0.48
CA LEU A 137 13.84 3.01 -1.39
C LEU A 137 14.31 4.35 -1.96
N HIS A 138 13.36 5.24 -2.24
CA HIS A 138 13.61 6.59 -2.74
C HIS A 138 12.53 7.55 -2.25
N GLN A 139 12.90 8.81 -2.03
CA GLN A 139 11.97 9.92 -1.80
C GLN A 139 12.54 11.21 -2.39
N ARG A 140 11.69 12.01 -3.01
CA ARG A 140 12.13 13.25 -3.71
C ARG A 140 12.46 14.38 -2.75
N ASP A 141 11.65 14.57 -1.72
CA ASP A 141 11.70 15.75 -0.84
C ASP A 141 12.15 15.38 0.58
N GLY A 142 13.46 15.38 0.81
CA GLY A 142 14.05 15.20 2.13
C GLY A 142 13.85 13.80 2.73
N GLU A 143 14.08 13.66 4.05
CA GLU A 143 14.03 12.38 4.76
C GLU A 143 12.69 12.13 5.50
N THR A 144 11.64 12.86 5.19
CA THR A 144 10.39 12.85 5.96
C THR A 144 9.70 11.48 5.96
N VAL A 145 9.70 10.79 4.81
CA VAL A 145 9.11 9.45 4.66
C VAL A 145 9.89 8.41 5.47
N GLN A 146 11.23 8.42 5.36
CA GLN A 146 12.08 7.50 6.13
C GLN A 146 11.96 7.73 7.63
N LYS A 147 11.92 8.98 8.08
CA LYS A 147 11.72 9.33 9.49
C LYS A 147 10.35 8.86 9.98
N PHE A 148 9.31 9.03 9.18
CA PHE A 148 7.98 8.55 9.52
C PHE A 148 7.96 7.02 9.69
N LEU A 149 8.51 6.28 8.72
CA LEU A 149 8.55 4.82 8.76
C LEU A 149 9.34 4.27 9.96
N LYS A 150 10.43 4.94 10.38
CA LYS A 150 11.17 4.55 11.59
C LYS A 150 10.34 4.65 12.88
N HIS A 151 9.30 5.47 12.89
CA HIS A 151 8.44 5.70 14.06
C HIS A 151 7.01 5.23 13.83
N ILE A 152 6.77 4.37 12.82
CA ILE A 152 5.42 3.97 12.44
C ILE A 152 4.65 3.31 13.59
N ASP A 153 5.32 2.52 14.42
CA ASP A 153 4.69 1.87 15.58
C ASP A 153 4.26 2.90 16.65
N GLN A 154 5.01 4.00 16.80
CA GLN A 154 4.60 5.10 17.67
C GLN A 154 3.36 5.80 17.11
N TYR A 155 3.32 6.06 15.81
CA TYR A 155 2.13 6.65 15.17
C TYR A 155 0.92 5.73 15.24
N MET A 156 1.12 4.41 15.14
CA MET A 156 0.06 3.42 15.36
C MET A 156 -0.46 3.48 16.80
N THR A 157 0.44 3.52 17.80
CA THR A 157 0.08 3.64 19.22
C THR A 157 -0.66 4.94 19.54
N ASP A 158 -0.21 6.06 18.98
CA ASP A 158 -0.84 7.37 19.16
C ASP A 158 -2.24 7.42 18.52
N THR A 159 -2.42 6.76 17.39
CA THR A 159 -3.70 6.69 16.67
C THR A 159 -4.65 5.67 17.29
N TYR A 160 -4.12 4.55 17.75
CA TYR A 160 -4.86 3.42 18.33
C TYR A 160 -4.32 3.09 19.73
N PRO A 161 -4.59 3.91 20.77
CA PRO A 161 -3.98 3.78 22.09
C PRO A 161 -4.37 2.51 22.85
N LYS A 162 -5.38 1.79 22.37
CA LYS A 162 -5.81 0.47 22.92
C LYS A 162 -5.36 -0.71 22.04
N GLY A 163 -4.40 -0.47 21.12
CA GLY A 163 -4.04 -1.37 20.04
C GLY A 163 -5.02 -1.29 18.88
N PHE A 164 -4.55 -1.68 17.70
CA PHE A 164 -5.41 -1.77 16.52
C PHE A 164 -6.29 -3.03 16.61
N ARG A 165 -7.58 -2.89 16.41
CA ARG A 165 -8.56 -3.95 16.60
C ARG A 165 -9.52 -4.01 15.42
N LYS A 166 -10.29 -5.11 15.32
CA LYS A 166 -11.26 -5.30 14.24
C LYS A 166 -12.30 -4.19 14.12
N GLU A 167 -12.65 -3.53 15.25
CA GLU A 167 -13.57 -2.39 15.27
C GLU A 167 -12.98 -1.14 14.60
N ASP A 168 -11.65 -1.03 14.55
CA ASP A 168 -10.93 0.09 13.95
C ASP A 168 -10.78 -0.06 12.42
N VAL A 169 -11.12 -1.23 11.87
CA VAL A 169 -11.14 -1.46 10.41
C VAL A 169 -12.27 -0.66 9.78
N LEU A 170 -11.93 0.54 9.34
CA LEU A 170 -12.83 1.46 8.63
C LEU A 170 -12.20 1.84 7.30
N TYR A 171 -12.72 1.28 6.23
CA TYR A 171 -12.23 1.61 4.89
C TYR A 171 -13.07 2.74 4.30
N THR A 172 -12.40 3.72 3.74
CA THR A 172 -13.06 4.91 3.18
C THR A 172 -13.95 4.51 2.02
N THR A 173 -15.26 4.48 2.26
CA THR A 173 -16.23 4.32 1.18
C THR A 173 -16.37 5.63 0.41
N LEU A 174 -16.68 5.52 -0.88
CA LEU A 174 -16.89 6.66 -1.79
C LEU A 174 -17.93 7.68 -1.30
N SER A 175 -18.72 7.33 -0.29
CA SER A 175 -19.81 8.15 0.23
C SER A 175 -19.48 9.02 1.44
N THR A 176 -18.31 8.86 2.07
CA THR A 176 -18.01 9.49 3.36
C THR A 176 -17.11 10.72 3.28
N ILE A 177 -16.64 11.09 2.09
CA ILE A 177 -15.86 12.31 1.87
C ILE A 177 -16.68 13.23 0.96
N ARG A 178 -17.48 14.08 1.57
CA ARG A 178 -17.96 15.33 0.96
C ARG A 178 -16.98 16.45 1.24
#